data_ec58e460953c63b04daf9d911932d5e4
#
_entry.id   ec58e460953c63b04daf9d911932d5e4
#
_cell.length_a   1.000
_cell.length_b   1.000
_cell.length_c   1.000
_cell.angle_alpha   90.00
_cell.angle_beta   90.00
_cell.angle_gamma   90.00
#
_symmetry.space_group_name_H-M   'P 1'
#
loop_
_entity.id
_entity.type
_entity.pdbx_description
1 polymer ?
#
loop_
_entity_poly.entity_id
_entity_poly.type
_entity_poly.pdbx_seq_one_letter_code
_entity_poly.pdbx_strand_id
1 'polypeptide(L)'
;MRLSHIALTAALAILTGGGFVCLAPASEPSASVSSTQDVSVAPAPSMLGEQELKKLLTASLQRDYVRDLGELDLTLGRTWTPLAVSNAPVTLKVTEVPTMGVTQDFIVRFELIANNNQKLGSWQMPVTAHVWRDVWVAHSALRRGELFTGTDCLRERRDVLTCRQAYLGDANPSTQEISENVSSGAVILERHVKPRTVVRRGQVALAVVQDGALAVSLKVEVLEDGALGQQVRVRNPQSNREFRGKVENEGTISVSL
;
A
#
# COMPACT_ATOMS: atom_id res chain seq x y z
N MET A 1 4.04 5.13 37.57
CA MET A 1 3.26 5.78 38.64
C MET A 1 2.05 6.48 38.05
N ARG A 2 0.90 6.16 38.65
CA ARG A 2 -0.47 6.67 38.50
C ARG A 2 -1.32 6.09 37.36
N LEU A 3 -2.00 5.04 37.78
CA LEU A 3 -3.32 4.60 37.33
C LEU A 3 -4.37 5.68 37.63
N SER A 4 -5.41 5.75 36.79
CA SER A 4 -6.72 6.24 37.22
C SER A 4 -7.80 5.44 36.51
N HIS A 5 -8.42 4.60 37.32
CA HIS A 5 -9.72 3.96 37.09
C HIS A 5 -10.83 4.98 37.34
N ILE A 6 -11.90 4.95 36.56
CA ILE A 6 -13.23 5.42 36.99
C ILE A 6 -14.27 4.38 36.59
N ALA A 7 -14.93 3.85 37.63
CA ALA A 7 -16.02 2.89 37.64
C ALA A 7 -17.37 3.56 37.29
N LEU A 8 -18.24 2.87 36.57
CA LEU A 8 -19.42 2.14 36.99
C LEU A 8 -20.38 2.86 37.95
N THR A 9 -21.60 3.18 37.49
CA THR A 9 -22.80 3.19 38.35
C THR A 9 -24.05 2.78 37.59
N ALA A 10 -24.63 1.67 38.04
CA ALA A 10 -25.97 1.17 37.75
C ALA A 10 -26.97 1.91 38.65
N ALA A 11 -28.18 2.16 38.15
CA ALA A 11 -29.32 2.50 38.98
C ALA A 11 -30.55 1.72 38.52
N LEU A 12 -30.95 0.83 39.37
CA LEU A 12 -32.18 0.02 39.42
C LEU A 12 -33.25 0.85 40.14
N ALA A 13 -34.46 0.98 39.60
CA ALA A 13 -35.63 1.42 40.35
C ALA A 13 -36.84 0.56 39.99
N ILE A 14 -37.29 -0.19 41.00
CA ILE A 14 -38.53 -0.95 41.11
C ILE A 14 -39.57 -0.06 41.84
N LEU A 15 -40.81 -0.02 41.38
CA LEU A 15 -42.03 0.22 42.21
C LEU A 15 -43.24 -0.23 41.40
N THR A 16 -43.84 -1.28 41.73
CA THR A 16 -45.02 -1.79 42.49
C THR A 16 -46.28 -0.92 42.39
N GLY A 17 -47.35 -1.58 41.99
CA GLY A 17 -48.63 -1.39 42.66
C GLY A 17 -49.83 -1.09 41.82
N GLY A 18 -50.83 -1.96 41.90
CA GLY A 18 -52.22 -1.56 41.95
C GLY A 18 -53.12 -2.17 40.87
N GLY A 19 -53.78 -3.25 41.21
CA GLY A 19 -54.86 -3.88 40.46
C GLY A 19 -56.18 -3.14 40.51
N PHE A 20 -56.98 -3.38 39.50
CA PHE A 20 -58.45 -3.33 39.64
C PHE A 20 -59.11 -4.35 38.69
N VAL A 21 -59.90 -5.21 39.28
CA VAL A 21 -60.78 -6.21 38.65
C VAL A 21 -62.07 -5.53 38.26
N CYS A 22 -62.61 -5.74 37.08
CA CYS A 22 -64.05 -5.67 36.83
C CYS A 22 -64.46 -6.60 35.68
N LEU A 23 -65.52 -7.32 36.00
CA LEU A 23 -66.22 -8.40 35.35
C LEU A 23 -66.72 -8.10 33.92
N ALA A 24 -66.89 -9.20 33.18
CA ALA A 24 -67.50 -9.36 31.87
C ALA A 24 -69.01 -9.01 31.81
N PRO A 25 -69.68 -8.94 30.62
CA PRO A 25 -70.06 -10.18 29.96
C PRO A 25 -69.97 -10.15 28.38
N ALA A 26 -70.08 -11.37 27.89
CA ALA A 26 -70.17 -11.91 26.57
C ALA A 26 -71.04 -11.19 25.52
N SER A 27 -70.55 -11.20 24.28
CA SER A 27 -71.38 -11.42 23.06
C SER A 27 -70.43 -11.71 21.89
N GLU A 28 -70.36 -12.93 21.43
CA GLU A 28 -70.02 -13.25 20.04
C GLU A 28 -71.22 -12.96 19.14
N PRO A 29 -71.06 -12.65 17.84
CA PRO A 29 -70.63 -13.61 16.87
C PRO A 29 -69.91 -13.07 15.59
N SER A 30 -69.44 -14.01 14.84
CA SER A 30 -69.28 -14.06 13.36
C SER A 30 -67.97 -13.66 12.74
N ALA A 31 -67.37 -14.69 12.34
CA ALA A 31 -66.34 -14.88 11.31
C ALA A 31 -66.37 -13.87 10.14
N SER A 32 -65.25 -13.27 9.91
CA SER A 32 -64.80 -13.00 8.54
C SER A 32 -63.30 -13.32 8.46
N VAL A 33 -63.01 -14.42 7.85
CA VAL A 33 -61.69 -14.86 7.42
C VAL A 33 -61.24 -13.89 6.33
N SER A 34 -60.50 -12.85 6.71
CA SER A 34 -59.70 -12.07 5.78
C SER A 34 -58.36 -12.78 5.62
N SER A 35 -58.27 -13.58 4.57
CA SER A 35 -57.01 -14.09 4.07
C SER A 35 -56.12 -12.90 3.73
N THR A 36 -55.26 -12.52 4.65
CA THR A 36 -54.12 -11.64 4.35
C THR A 36 -53.21 -12.45 3.41
N GLN A 37 -53.42 -12.24 2.13
CA GLN A 37 -52.41 -12.64 1.13
C GLN A 37 -51.15 -11.87 1.50
N ASP A 38 -50.19 -12.61 2.01
CA ASP A 38 -48.81 -12.21 2.11
C ASP A 38 -48.33 -11.92 0.64
N VAL A 39 -48.51 -10.67 0.23
CA VAL A 39 -47.90 -10.19 -1.00
C VAL A 39 -46.42 -10.14 -0.69
N SER A 40 -45.75 -11.27 -1.01
CA SER A 40 -44.29 -11.28 -1.13
C SER A 40 -43.91 -10.23 -2.18
N VAL A 41 -43.61 -9.02 -1.72
CA VAL A 41 -43.07 -7.96 -2.54
C VAL A 41 -41.69 -8.46 -2.99
N ALA A 42 -41.66 -8.98 -4.22
CA ALA A 42 -40.40 -9.29 -4.88
C ALA A 42 -39.53 -8.01 -4.82
N PRO A 43 -38.28 -8.08 -4.36
CA PRO A 43 -37.43 -6.89 -4.29
C PRO A 43 -37.35 -6.25 -5.69
N ALA A 44 -37.62 -4.95 -5.74
CA ALA A 44 -37.54 -4.20 -6.99
C ALA A 44 -36.17 -4.41 -7.65
N PRO A 45 -36.09 -4.64 -8.96
CA PRO A 45 -34.84 -4.85 -9.63
C PRO A 45 -33.95 -3.63 -9.41
N SER A 46 -32.77 -3.85 -8.84
CA SER A 46 -31.78 -2.80 -8.71
C SER A 46 -31.09 -2.59 -10.06
N MET A 47 -30.86 -1.31 -10.41
CA MET A 47 -30.18 -0.95 -11.66
C MET A 47 -28.71 -0.72 -11.38
N LEU A 48 -27.82 -1.52 -11.97
CA LEU A 48 -26.38 -1.28 -11.93
C LEU A 48 -26.04 -0.11 -12.87
N GLY A 49 -25.90 1.07 -12.30
CA GLY A 49 -25.55 2.28 -13.04
C GLY A 49 -24.03 2.41 -13.28
N GLU A 50 -23.66 3.45 -14.03
CA GLU A 50 -22.25 3.72 -14.38
C GLU A 50 -21.36 3.97 -13.17
N GLN A 51 -21.84 4.74 -12.19
CA GLN A 51 -21.07 5.06 -10.99
C GLN A 51 -20.81 3.82 -10.12
N GLU A 52 -21.79 2.93 -10.04
CA GLU A 52 -21.65 1.69 -9.29
C GLU A 52 -20.69 0.71 -9.99
N LEU A 53 -20.80 0.60 -11.31
CA LEU A 53 -19.83 -0.15 -12.13
C LEU A 53 -18.40 0.42 -11.94
N LYS A 54 -18.22 1.75 -12.02
CA LYS A 54 -16.93 2.39 -11.78
C LYS A 54 -16.36 2.02 -10.40
N LYS A 55 -17.19 2.07 -9.34
CA LYS A 55 -16.77 1.68 -7.98
C LYS A 55 -16.33 0.22 -7.90
N LEU A 56 -17.09 -0.70 -8.48
CA LEU A 56 -16.77 -2.12 -8.50
C LEU A 56 -15.48 -2.41 -9.27
N LEU A 57 -15.29 -1.79 -10.45
CA LEU A 57 -14.08 -1.89 -11.25
C LEU A 57 -12.87 -1.35 -10.50
N THR A 58 -12.99 -0.13 -9.92
CA THR A 58 -11.91 0.48 -9.15
C THR A 58 -11.52 -0.40 -7.97
N ALA A 59 -12.49 -0.88 -7.19
CA ALA A 59 -12.22 -1.75 -6.03
C ALA A 59 -11.54 -3.07 -6.43
N SER A 60 -11.99 -3.69 -7.53
CA SER A 60 -11.40 -4.95 -8.01
C SER A 60 -9.98 -4.75 -8.54
N LEU A 61 -9.75 -3.73 -9.37
CA LEU A 61 -8.43 -3.42 -9.91
C LEU A 61 -7.45 -2.94 -8.81
N GLN A 62 -7.93 -2.14 -7.85
CA GLN A 62 -7.14 -1.72 -6.69
C GLN A 62 -6.64 -2.93 -5.91
N ARG A 63 -7.52 -3.87 -5.59
CA ARG A 63 -7.20 -5.05 -4.79
C ARG A 63 -6.25 -6.01 -5.50
N ASP A 64 -6.49 -6.29 -6.78
CA ASP A 64 -5.85 -7.40 -7.49
C ASP A 64 -4.58 -6.96 -8.24
N TYR A 65 -4.50 -5.70 -8.71
CA TYR A 65 -3.43 -5.22 -9.60
C TYR A 65 -2.63 -4.03 -9.06
N VAL A 66 -3.28 -3.05 -8.47
CA VAL A 66 -2.60 -1.83 -7.98
C VAL A 66 -2.03 -2.05 -6.58
N ARG A 67 -2.80 -2.71 -5.70
CA ARG A 67 -2.40 -3.03 -4.31
C ARG A 67 -1.83 -1.79 -3.59
N ASP A 68 -0.56 -1.88 -3.18
CA ASP A 68 0.16 -0.85 -2.42
C ASP A 68 0.82 0.23 -3.31
N LEU A 69 0.62 0.17 -4.63
CA LEU A 69 1.25 1.13 -5.54
C LEU A 69 0.74 2.56 -5.33
N GLY A 70 -0.52 2.72 -4.95
CA GLY A 70 -1.16 4.01 -4.71
C GLY A 70 -2.69 3.91 -4.74
N GLU A 71 -3.36 5.05 -4.81
CA GLU A 71 -4.81 5.15 -4.91
C GLU A 71 -5.23 5.22 -6.38
N LEU A 72 -6.02 4.24 -6.82
CA LEU A 72 -6.51 4.15 -8.19
C LEU A 72 -7.74 5.03 -8.41
N ASP A 73 -7.67 5.89 -9.40
CA ASP A 73 -8.83 6.59 -9.99
C ASP A 73 -9.01 6.12 -11.44
N LEU A 74 -10.26 5.78 -11.78
CA LEU A 74 -10.62 5.28 -13.11
C LEU A 74 -11.62 6.22 -13.77
N THR A 75 -11.46 6.41 -15.06
CA THR A 75 -12.46 7.03 -15.93
C THR A 75 -12.86 6.02 -17.00
N LEU A 76 -14.17 5.80 -17.15
CA LEU A 76 -14.70 4.89 -18.18
C LEU A 76 -14.62 5.59 -19.54
N GLY A 77 -14.01 4.92 -20.52
CA GLY A 77 -13.87 5.47 -21.87
C GLY A 77 -15.11 5.29 -22.76
N ARG A 78 -16.17 4.65 -22.23
CA ARG A 78 -17.46 4.46 -22.92
C ARG A 78 -18.60 4.56 -21.91
N THR A 79 -19.71 5.15 -22.33
CA THR A 79 -20.94 5.21 -21.53
C THR A 79 -21.47 3.82 -21.23
N TRP A 80 -21.85 3.58 -19.98
CA TRP A 80 -22.45 2.33 -19.54
C TRP A 80 -23.99 2.38 -19.67
N THR A 81 -24.56 1.38 -20.32
CA THR A 81 -26.02 1.21 -20.31
C THR A 81 -26.41 0.52 -19.00
N PRO A 82 -27.28 1.12 -18.16
CA PRO A 82 -27.68 0.52 -16.92
C PRO A 82 -28.24 -0.88 -17.08
N LEU A 83 -27.76 -1.81 -16.25
CA LEU A 83 -28.16 -3.21 -16.28
C LEU A 83 -29.14 -3.49 -15.14
N ALA A 84 -30.32 -4.02 -15.46
CA ALA A 84 -31.29 -4.45 -14.45
C ALA A 84 -30.77 -5.73 -13.78
N VAL A 85 -30.66 -5.72 -12.46
CA VAL A 85 -30.20 -6.85 -11.66
C VAL A 85 -31.28 -7.26 -10.68
N SER A 86 -31.77 -8.50 -10.80
CA SER A 86 -32.84 -9.01 -9.95
C SER A 86 -32.36 -9.39 -8.53
N ASN A 87 -31.07 -9.66 -8.38
CA ASN A 87 -30.47 -10.09 -7.11
C ASN A 87 -29.18 -9.28 -6.82
N ALA A 88 -29.31 -8.21 -6.05
CA ALA A 88 -28.17 -7.50 -5.48
C ALA A 88 -27.70 -8.19 -4.18
N PRO A 89 -26.42 -8.11 -3.82
CA PRO A 89 -25.31 -7.39 -4.49
C PRO A 89 -24.71 -8.14 -5.67
N VAL A 90 -24.08 -7.37 -6.58
CA VAL A 90 -23.34 -7.89 -7.72
C VAL A 90 -21.85 -7.88 -7.41
N THR A 91 -21.17 -8.96 -7.75
CA THR A 91 -19.71 -9.04 -7.67
C THR A 91 -19.11 -8.88 -9.06
N LEU A 92 -18.08 -8.07 -9.18
CA LEU A 92 -17.31 -7.88 -10.40
C LEU A 92 -16.01 -8.68 -10.30
N LYS A 93 -15.76 -9.52 -11.32
CA LYS A 93 -14.52 -10.25 -11.48
C LYS A 93 -13.80 -9.77 -12.74
N VAL A 94 -12.61 -9.22 -12.58
CA VAL A 94 -11.72 -8.89 -13.70
C VAL A 94 -11.15 -10.19 -14.25
N THR A 95 -11.34 -10.42 -15.56
CA THR A 95 -10.88 -11.63 -16.24
C THR A 95 -9.60 -11.40 -17.02
N GLU A 96 -9.41 -10.19 -17.53
CA GLU A 96 -8.22 -9.87 -18.33
C GLU A 96 -7.85 -8.40 -18.19
N VAL A 97 -6.56 -8.16 -17.97
CA VAL A 97 -5.88 -6.86 -18.06
C VAL A 97 -4.63 -7.05 -18.93
N PRO A 98 -4.04 -5.98 -19.48
CA PRO A 98 -2.79 -6.08 -20.24
C PRO A 98 -1.68 -6.77 -19.43
N THR A 99 -0.80 -7.50 -20.11
CA THR A 99 0.32 -8.22 -19.50
C THR A 99 1.28 -7.33 -18.71
N MET A 100 1.33 -6.04 -19.04
CA MET A 100 2.11 -5.03 -18.32
C MET A 100 1.40 -4.48 -17.07
N GLY A 101 0.24 -5.02 -16.71
CA GLY A 101 -0.60 -4.53 -15.61
C GLY A 101 -1.41 -3.30 -15.97
N VAL A 102 -1.78 -2.50 -14.95
CA VAL A 102 -2.52 -1.25 -15.13
C VAL A 102 -1.61 -0.21 -15.75
N THR A 103 -2.03 0.35 -16.89
CA THR A 103 -1.40 1.46 -17.60
C THR A 103 -2.36 2.64 -17.63
N GLN A 104 -1.91 3.79 -18.12
CA GLN A 104 -2.74 5.00 -18.16
C GLN A 104 -4.02 4.77 -18.98
N ASP A 105 -3.91 4.18 -20.18
CA ASP A 105 -5.03 3.81 -21.02
C ASP A 105 -4.96 2.32 -21.33
N PHE A 106 -6.01 1.59 -21.03
CA PHE A 106 -6.09 0.15 -21.33
C PHE A 106 -7.52 -0.34 -21.47
N ILE A 107 -7.66 -1.57 -21.93
CA ILE A 107 -8.95 -2.25 -22.03
C ILE A 107 -8.99 -3.31 -20.91
N VAL A 108 -10.04 -3.24 -20.10
CA VAL A 108 -10.33 -4.25 -19.08
C VAL A 108 -11.47 -5.15 -19.55
N ARG A 109 -11.31 -6.47 -19.36
CA ARG A 109 -12.39 -7.44 -19.47
C ARG A 109 -12.84 -7.89 -18.10
N PHE A 110 -14.14 -7.92 -17.89
CA PHE A 110 -14.71 -8.29 -16.61
C PHE A 110 -16.03 -9.05 -16.76
N GLU A 111 -16.38 -9.77 -15.74
CA GLU A 111 -17.65 -10.49 -15.61
C GLU A 111 -18.40 -9.95 -14.40
N LEU A 112 -19.71 -9.84 -14.55
CA LEU A 112 -20.61 -9.54 -13.46
C LEU A 112 -21.31 -10.82 -13.01
N ILE A 113 -21.28 -11.05 -11.70
CA ILE A 113 -21.81 -12.26 -11.06
C ILE A 113 -22.81 -11.82 -10.00
N ALA A 114 -24.03 -12.32 -10.09
CA ALA A 114 -25.04 -12.08 -9.07
C ALA A 114 -24.75 -12.87 -7.79
N ASN A 115 -25.39 -12.51 -6.69
CA ASN A 115 -25.17 -13.11 -5.35
C ASN A 115 -25.46 -14.64 -5.32
N ASN A 116 -26.29 -15.14 -6.23
CA ASN A 116 -26.55 -16.59 -6.41
C ASN A 116 -25.49 -17.31 -7.25
N ASN A 117 -24.33 -16.71 -7.46
CA ASN A 117 -23.25 -17.20 -8.33
C ASN A 117 -23.62 -17.31 -9.83
N GLN A 118 -24.71 -16.68 -10.24
CA GLN A 118 -25.14 -16.64 -11.63
C GLN A 118 -24.35 -15.58 -12.40
N LYS A 119 -23.71 -15.96 -13.50
CA LYS A 119 -23.03 -15.03 -14.40
C LYS A 119 -24.08 -14.21 -15.18
N LEU A 120 -24.04 -12.89 -15.00
CA LEU A 120 -24.92 -11.95 -15.70
C LEU A 120 -24.42 -11.64 -17.10
N GLY A 121 -23.12 -11.69 -17.32
CA GLY A 121 -22.50 -11.45 -18.61
C GLY A 121 -21.00 -11.15 -18.50
N SER A 122 -20.39 -10.90 -19.65
CA SER A 122 -18.98 -10.51 -19.79
C SER A 122 -18.91 -9.28 -20.69
N TRP A 123 -18.12 -8.28 -20.28
CA TRP A 123 -17.96 -7.02 -20.97
C TRP A 123 -16.51 -6.65 -21.15
N GLN A 124 -16.28 -5.75 -22.08
CA GLN A 124 -14.99 -5.15 -22.38
C GLN A 124 -15.14 -3.63 -22.34
N MET A 125 -14.32 -2.96 -21.54
CA MET A 125 -14.39 -1.51 -21.31
C MET A 125 -13.02 -0.89 -21.51
N PRO A 126 -12.87 0.12 -22.37
CA PRO A 126 -11.71 1.00 -22.35
C PRO A 126 -11.78 1.86 -21.10
N VAL A 127 -10.66 2.01 -20.41
CA VAL A 127 -10.55 2.82 -19.18
C VAL A 127 -9.27 3.63 -19.21
N THR A 128 -9.35 4.85 -18.66
CA THR A 128 -8.20 5.67 -18.33
C THR A 128 -7.98 5.60 -16.83
N ALA A 129 -6.78 5.24 -16.40
CA ALA A 129 -6.40 5.07 -15.02
C ALA A 129 -5.35 6.10 -14.60
N HIS A 130 -5.47 6.58 -13.38
CA HIS A 130 -4.46 7.33 -12.66
C HIS A 130 -4.20 6.63 -11.32
N VAL A 131 -2.95 6.49 -10.94
CA VAL A 131 -2.59 5.94 -9.63
C VAL A 131 -1.85 7.01 -8.85
N TRP A 132 -2.55 7.60 -7.90
CA TRP A 132 -2.05 8.71 -7.10
C TRP A 132 -1.27 8.20 -5.90
N ARG A 133 -0.06 8.72 -5.74
CA ARG A 133 0.79 8.44 -4.58
C ARG A 133 1.67 9.62 -4.26
N ASP A 134 2.04 9.75 -2.99
CA ASP A 134 3.04 10.71 -2.57
C ASP A 134 4.43 10.20 -2.94
N VAL A 135 5.11 10.93 -3.81
CA VAL A 135 6.46 10.65 -4.29
C VAL A 135 7.42 11.78 -3.90
N TRP A 136 8.70 11.49 -3.87
CA TRP A 136 9.70 12.51 -3.61
C TRP A 136 9.95 13.35 -4.86
N VAL A 137 9.90 14.67 -4.69
CA VAL A 137 10.21 15.67 -5.71
C VAL A 137 11.35 16.55 -5.19
N ALA A 138 12.38 16.74 -6.00
CA ALA A 138 13.52 17.59 -5.64
C ALA A 138 13.07 19.06 -5.53
N HIS A 139 13.19 19.67 -4.36
CA HIS A 139 12.89 21.09 -4.15
C HIS A 139 13.97 21.98 -4.77
N SER A 140 15.23 21.55 -4.67
CA SER A 140 16.41 22.18 -5.27
C SER A 140 17.12 21.20 -6.20
N ALA A 141 18.05 21.70 -7.02
CA ALA A 141 18.88 20.82 -7.85
C ALA A 141 19.80 19.99 -6.94
N LEU A 142 19.75 18.65 -7.08
CA LEU A 142 20.57 17.72 -6.33
C LEU A 142 21.76 17.26 -7.18
N ARG A 143 22.94 17.16 -6.57
CA ARG A 143 24.15 16.72 -7.23
C ARG A 143 24.50 15.28 -6.87
N ARG A 144 25.17 14.61 -7.78
CA ARG A 144 25.73 13.28 -7.52
C ARG A 144 26.62 13.29 -6.26
N GLY A 145 26.40 12.34 -5.36
CA GLY A 145 27.14 12.18 -4.12
C GLY A 145 26.59 13.01 -2.95
N GLU A 146 25.59 13.84 -3.16
CA GLU A 146 24.88 14.51 -2.05
C GLU A 146 24.04 13.48 -1.28
N LEU A 147 23.88 13.72 0.01
CA LEU A 147 23.06 12.86 0.86
C LEU A 147 21.59 13.03 0.51
N PHE A 148 20.85 11.91 0.46
CA PHE A 148 19.42 11.96 0.21
C PHE A 148 18.69 12.35 1.50
N THR A 149 18.37 13.63 1.64
CA THR A 149 17.70 14.21 2.83
C THR A 149 16.26 14.60 2.51
N GLY A 150 15.37 14.47 3.51
CA GLY A 150 13.99 14.94 3.38
C GLY A 150 13.83 16.47 3.35
N THR A 151 14.90 17.24 3.62
CA THR A 151 14.88 18.72 3.59
C THR A 151 14.99 19.27 2.19
N ASP A 152 15.74 18.59 1.30
CA ASP A 152 15.98 19.00 -0.08
C ASP A 152 14.93 18.47 -1.04
N CYS A 153 14.04 17.61 -0.55
CA CYS A 153 12.96 16.97 -1.30
C CYS A 153 11.63 17.17 -0.56
N LEU A 154 10.56 17.31 -1.33
CA LEU A 154 9.19 17.37 -0.82
C LEU A 154 8.41 16.14 -1.27
N ARG A 155 7.45 15.70 -0.46
CA ARG A 155 6.48 14.70 -0.90
C ARG A 155 5.33 15.41 -1.61
N GLU A 156 5.09 15.05 -2.86
CA GLU A 156 4.00 15.56 -3.66
C GLU A 156 3.16 14.41 -4.21
N ARG A 157 1.86 14.61 -4.23
CA ARG A 157 0.93 13.65 -4.81
C ARG A 157 1.05 13.69 -6.33
N ARG A 158 1.54 12.62 -6.93
CA ARG A 158 1.74 12.47 -8.38
C ARG A 158 1.13 11.17 -8.88
N ASP A 159 0.82 11.15 -10.17
CA ASP A 159 0.39 9.93 -10.86
C ASP A 159 1.61 9.05 -11.17
N VAL A 160 1.73 7.91 -10.48
CA VAL A 160 2.87 7.01 -10.63
C VAL A 160 2.84 6.20 -11.94
N LEU A 161 1.73 6.18 -12.67
CA LEU A 161 1.69 5.60 -14.00
C LEU A 161 2.45 6.45 -15.02
N THR A 162 2.52 7.78 -14.80
CA THR A 162 3.31 8.71 -15.60
C THR A 162 4.76 8.81 -15.12
N CYS A 163 4.99 8.63 -13.82
CA CYS A 163 6.31 8.70 -13.18
C CYS A 163 6.84 7.29 -12.88
N ARG A 164 7.04 6.48 -13.91
CA ARG A 164 7.52 5.09 -13.74
C ARG A 164 8.83 5.06 -12.96
N GLN A 165 8.96 4.09 -12.06
CA GLN A 165 10.13 3.91 -11.19
C GLN A 165 10.38 5.09 -10.23
N ALA A 166 9.32 5.83 -9.82
CA ALA A 166 9.45 6.78 -8.74
C ALA A 166 9.97 6.07 -7.47
N TYR A 167 10.94 6.70 -6.78
CA TYR A 167 11.45 6.18 -5.53
C TYR A 167 10.38 6.27 -4.45
N LEU A 168 9.99 5.13 -3.89
CA LEU A 168 8.89 5.02 -2.94
C LEU A 168 9.37 4.76 -1.49
N GLY A 169 10.68 4.59 -1.29
CA GLY A 169 11.28 4.40 0.02
C GLY A 169 11.37 5.70 0.82
N ASP A 170 11.83 5.58 2.05
CA ASP A 170 12.08 6.75 2.90
C ASP A 170 13.44 7.37 2.61
N ALA A 171 13.54 8.70 2.70
CA ALA A 171 14.82 9.39 2.61
C ALA A 171 15.63 9.15 3.88
N ASN A 172 16.84 8.60 3.72
CA ASN A 172 17.73 8.31 4.83
C ASN A 172 19.16 8.79 4.51
N PRO A 173 19.56 9.97 5.02
CA PRO A 173 20.89 10.53 4.74
C PRO A 173 22.05 9.72 5.32
N SER A 174 21.78 8.87 6.32
CA SER A 174 22.81 8.00 6.89
C SER A 174 23.19 6.84 5.98
N THR A 175 22.24 6.37 5.15
CA THR A 175 22.42 5.15 4.35
C THR A 175 22.30 5.38 2.85
N GLN A 176 21.87 6.58 2.41
CA GLN A 176 21.55 6.85 0.99
C GLN A 176 22.20 8.15 0.51
N GLU A 177 22.60 8.13 -0.75
CA GLU A 177 23.14 9.28 -1.47
C GLU A 177 22.59 9.33 -2.89
N ILE A 178 22.67 10.51 -3.52
CA ILE A 178 22.24 10.74 -4.89
C ILE A 178 23.26 10.15 -5.86
N SER A 179 22.81 9.31 -6.79
CA SER A 179 23.66 8.62 -7.77
C SER A 179 23.97 9.45 -9.02
N GLU A 180 23.05 10.34 -9.41
CA GLU A 180 23.16 11.21 -10.60
C GLU A 180 22.47 12.55 -10.33
N ASN A 181 22.82 13.58 -11.12
CA ASN A 181 22.24 14.92 -10.93
C ASN A 181 20.73 14.90 -11.19
N VAL A 182 19.96 15.54 -10.30
CA VAL A 182 18.50 15.68 -10.40
C VAL A 182 18.16 17.17 -10.45
N SER A 183 17.37 17.57 -11.42
CA SER A 183 16.92 18.95 -11.54
C SER A 183 15.85 19.30 -10.51
N SER A 184 15.78 20.56 -10.08
CA SER A 184 14.69 21.07 -9.25
C SER A 184 13.33 20.80 -9.91
N GLY A 185 12.33 20.39 -9.12
CA GLY A 185 10.99 20.02 -9.60
C GLY A 185 10.87 18.61 -10.21
N ALA A 186 11.98 17.88 -10.36
CA ALA A 186 11.95 16.52 -10.90
C ALA A 186 11.59 15.50 -9.83
N VAL A 187 10.86 14.46 -10.24
CA VAL A 187 10.56 13.30 -9.38
C VAL A 187 11.83 12.48 -9.15
N ILE A 188 12.08 12.12 -7.90
CA ILE A 188 13.18 11.22 -7.55
C ILE A 188 12.80 9.80 -8.00
N LEU A 189 13.64 9.22 -8.86
CA LEU A 189 13.48 7.87 -9.37
C LEU A 189 14.40 6.90 -8.61
N GLU A 190 14.10 5.60 -8.66
CA GLU A 190 14.94 4.57 -8.01
C GLU A 190 16.41 4.64 -8.42
N ARG A 191 16.70 4.94 -9.71
CA ARG A 191 18.07 5.11 -10.20
C ARG A 191 18.79 6.33 -9.62
N HIS A 192 18.06 7.34 -9.13
CA HIS A 192 18.65 8.55 -8.52
C HIS A 192 19.17 8.30 -7.11
N VAL A 193 18.77 7.20 -6.46
CA VAL A 193 19.14 6.88 -5.09
C VAL A 193 20.00 5.62 -5.07
N LYS A 194 21.09 5.67 -4.34
CA LYS A 194 21.96 4.51 -4.11
C LYS A 194 22.41 4.47 -2.65
N PRO A 195 22.87 3.31 -2.16
CA PRO A 195 23.50 3.21 -0.86
C PRO A 195 24.67 4.21 -0.72
N ARG A 196 24.74 4.89 0.40
CA ARG A 196 25.81 5.85 0.70
C ARG A 196 27.17 5.14 0.77
N THR A 197 28.11 5.65 0.01
CA THR A 197 29.50 5.18 0.06
C THR A 197 30.15 5.67 1.34
N VAL A 198 30.48 4.74 2.27
CA VAL A 198 31.09 5.07 3.56
C VAL A 198 32.60 4.77 3.61
N VAL A 199 33.09 3.86 2.77
CA VAL A 199 34.53 3.61 2.57
C VAL A 199 34.88 3.78 1.13
N ARG A 200 36.05 4.35 0.83
CA ARG A 200 36.52 4.62 -0.54
C ARG A 200 37.80 3.88 -0.84
N ARG A 201 37.98 3.55 -2.09
CA ARG A 201 39.24 2.97 -2.59
C ARG A 201 40.44 3.84 -2.22
N GLY A 202 41.49 3.19 -1.71
CA GLY A 202 42.72 3.83 -1.22
C GLY A 202 42.64 4.36 0.20
N GLN A 203 41.46 4.30 0.84
CA GLN A 203 41.29 4.68 2.24
C GLN A 203 41.93 3.63 3.16
N VAL A 204 42.54 4.09 4.25
CA VAL A 204 42.99 3.22 5.34
C VAL A 204 41.85 3.02 6.32
N ALA A 205 41.50 1.78 6.58
CA ALA A 205 40.46 1.38 7.54
C ALA A 205 41.03 0.36 8.55
N LEU A 206 40.26 0.11 9.60
CA LEU A 206 40.55 -0.90 10.60
C LEU A 206 39.74 -2.17 10.32
N ALA A 207 40.42 -3.23 9.91
CA ALA A 207 39.79 -4.54 9.82
C ALA A 207 39.73 -5.18 11.19
N VAL A 208 38.54 -5.60 11.63
CA VAL A 208 38.30 -6.21 12.93
C VAL A 208 37.81 -7.65 12.70
N VAL A 209 38.51 -8.59 13.30
CA VAL A 209 38.11 -10.00 13.40
C VAL A 209 37.67 -10.25 14.83
N GLN A 210 36.47 -10.74 15.01
CA GLN A 210 35.97 -11.11 16.33
C GLN A 210 35.63 -12.60 16.33
N ASP A 211 36.27 -13.32 17.24
CA ASP A 211 36.02 -14.75 17.48
C ASP A 211 35.83 -14.97 18.99
N GLY A 212 34.58 -15.07 19.40
CA GLY A 212 34.19 -15.14 20.82
C GLY A 212 34.69 -13.94 21.62
N ALA A 213 35.57 -14.16 22.59
CA ALA A 213 36.18 -13.11 23.43
C ALA A 213 37.43 -12.46 22.81
N LEU A 214 37.93 -13.01 21.68
CA LEU A 214 39.11 -12.46 21.02
C LEU A 214 38.72 -11.47 19.94
N ALA A 215 39.23 -10.25 20.05
CA ALA A 215 39.11 -9.24 19.01
C ALA A 215 40.51 -8.86 18.51
N VAL A 216 40.75 -9.02 17.23
CA VAL A 216 42.00 -8.63 16.57
C VAL A 216 41.71 -7.54 15.57
N SER A 217 42.48 -6.45 15.62
CA SER A 217 42.35 -5.36 14.68
C SER A 217 43.62 -5.16 13.86
N LEU A 218 43.46 -4.83 12.58
CA LEU A 218 44.55 -4.67 11.61
C LEU A 218 44.26 -3.45 10.71
N LYS A 219 45.24 -2.60 10.49
CA LYS A 219 45.11 -1.54 9.48
C LYS A 219 45.18 -2.14 8.09
N VAL A 220 44.21 -1.79 7.27
CA VAL A 220 44.09 -2.29 5.88
C VAL A 220 43.85 -1.14 4.93
N GLU A 221 44.23 -1.32 3.67
CA GLU A 221 43.89 -0.43 2.57
C GLU A 221 42.64 -0.96 1.88
N VAL A 222 41.64 -0.12 1.69
CA VAL A 222 40.41 -0.44 0.97
C VAL A 222 40.67 -0.43 -0.54
N LEU A 223 40.33 -1.49 -1.26
CA LEU A 223 40.60 -1.63 -2.69
C LEU A 223 39.39 -1.25 -3.57
N GLU A 224 38.19 -1.13 -2.99
CA GLU A 224 36.97 -0.79 -3.70
C GLU A 224 36.02 0.03 -2.80
N ASP A 225 35.23 0.91 -3.42
CA ASP A 225 34.24 1.69 -2.70
C ASP A 225 33.17 0.78 -2.10
N GLY A 226 32.70 1.12 -0.90
CA GLY A 226 31.69 0.31 -0.21
C GLY A 226 30.71 1.12 0.62
N ALA A 227 29.46 0.66 0.61
CA ALA A 227 28.41 1.13 1.49
C ALA A 227 28.34 0.34 2.79
N LEU A 228 27.61 0.87 3.78
CA LEU A 228 27.36 0.18 5.05
C LEU A 228 26.78 -1.23 4.80
N GLY A 229 27.36 -2.23 5.43
CA GLY A 229 26.94 -3.63 5.29
C GLY A 229 27.42 -4.35 4.03
N GLN A 230 28.03 -3.66 3.07
CA GLN A 230 28.57 -4.23 1.83
C GLN A 230 29.91 -4.94 2.09
N GLN A 231 30.17 -6.02 1.37
CA GLN A 231 31.48 -6.66 1.36
C GLN A 231 32.41 -5.94 0.38
N VAL A 232 33.60 -5.58 0.88
CA VAL A 232 34.66 -4.92 0.10
C VAL A 232 35.95 -5.69 0.18
N ARG A 233 36.77 -5.57 -0.86
CA ARG A 233 38.14 -6.10 -0.83
C ARG A 233 39.05 -5.12 -0.14
N VAL A 234 39.89 -5.66 0.73
CA VAL A 234 40.91 -4.91 1.46
C VAL A 234 42.25 -5.61 1.37
N ARG A 235 43.32 -4.86 1.50
CA ARG A 235 44.69 -5.36 1.45
C ARG A 235 45.42 -5.00 2.74
N ASN A 236 46.09 -5.96 3.31
CA ASN A 236 47.06 -5.71 4.38
C ASN A 236 48.35 -5.12 3.78
N PRO A 237 48.71 -3.86 4.09
CA PRO A 237 49.90 -3.23 3.47
C PRO A 237 51.24 -3.88 3.87
N GLN A 238 51.30 -4.62 4.98
CA GLN A 238 52.52 -5.28 5.44
C GLN A 238 52.75 -6.62 4.71
N SER A 239 51.68 -7.41 4.51
CA SER A 239 51.81 -8.75 3.91
C SER A 239 51.37 -8.80 2.44
N ASN A 240 50.82 -7.71 1.91
CA ASN A 240 50.20 -7.60 0.57
C ASN A 240 49.08 -8.63 0.33
N ARG A 241 48.57 -9.28 1.36
CA ARG A 241 47.46 -10.23 1.25
C ARG A 241 46.12 -9.46 1.14
N GLU A 242 45.29 -9.92 0.20
CA GLU A 242 43.95 -9.40 0.01
C GLU A 242 42.93 -10.34 0.66
N PHE A 243 41.87 -9.77 1.22
CA PHE A 243 40.73 -10.50 1.76
C PHE A 243 39.46 -9.65 1.68
N ARG A 244 38.32 -10.24 1.96
CA ARG A 244 37.03 -9.54 1.98
C ARG A 244 36.58 -9.29 3.39
N GLY A 245 35.95 -8.14 3.60
CA GLY A 245 35.31 -7.78 4.86
C GLY A 245 34.06 -6.96 4.63
N LYS A 246 33.18 -6.98 5.61
CA LYS A 246 31.91 -6.24 5.61
C LYS A 246 32.12 -4.86 6.23
N VAL A 247 31.69 -3.82 5.55
CA VAL A 247 31.77 -2.44 6.03
C VAL A 247 30.80 -2.24 7.20
N GLU A 248 31.31 -1.88 8.38
CA GLU A 248 30.51 -1.57 9.57
C GLU A 248 30.30 -0.07 9.77
N ASN A 249 31.29 0.74 9.44
CA ASN A 249 31.23 2.20 9.49
C ASN A 249 32.34 2.82 8.62
N GLU A 250 32.49 4.16 8.67
CA GLU A 250 33.45 4.92 7.83
C GLU A 250 34.91 4.53 7.98
N GLY A 251 35.27 3.81 9.03
CA GLY A 251 36.65 3.40 9.30
C GLY A 251 36.83 1.97 9.74
N THR A 252 35.76 1.19 9.82
CA THR A 252 35.81 -0.19 10.38
C THR A 252 35.21 -1.18 9.41
N ILE A 253 35.93 -2.27 9.20
CA ILE A 253 35.55 -3.40 8.33
C ILE A 253 35.61 -4.68 9.17
N SER A 254 34.48 -5.37 9.30
CA SER A 254 34.38 -6.65 9.98
C SER A 254 34.79 -7.78 9.04
N VAL A 255 35.59 -8.70 9.53
CA VAL A 255 36.08 -9.87 8.80
C VAL A 255 35.66 -11.13 9.55
N SER A 256 34.91 -12.00 8.87
CA SER A 256 34.60 -13.34 9.37
C SER A 256 35.71 -14.32 8.94
N LEU A 257 36.13 -15.17 9.82
CA LEU A 257 37.07 -16.30 9.54
C LEU A 257 36.30 -17.43 8.91
#